data_0e4d73ddb242d0538cf677dc78c11659
#
_entry.id   0e4d73ddb242d0538cf677dc78c11659
#
_cell.length_a   1.000
_cell.length_b   1.000
_cell.length_c   1.000
_cell.angle_alpha   90.00
_cell.angle_beta   90.00
_cell.angle_gamma   90.00
#
_symmetry.space_group_name_H-M   'P 1'
#
loop_
_entity.id
_entity.type
_entity.pdbx_description
1 polymer ?
#
loop_
_entity_poly.entity_id
_entity_poly.type
_entity_poly.pdbx_seq_one_letter_code
_entity_poly.pdbx_strand_id
1 'polypeptide(L)'
;MFYSTKSLNSDKISHTAIFSAINKAGDRVNVITMEDWKNGENDYNDVAFVISSNPIAAIEVPDVPNPGDRQGTEMYSGVLGFEDNWPEQGDYDLNDVVMKYQSSVDYNIDNKVLNIIDKFTLAWTGANYKNSFAYEVPFDLSKASKVTVNGSEASSYSGNVITLFKDAKAELG
;
A
#
# COMPACT_ATOMS: atom_id res chain seq x y z
N MET A 1 -21.98 11.72 -27.91
CA MET A 1 -21.69 10.36 -28.43
C MET A 1 -20.23 10.11 -28.17
N PHE A 2 -19.91 8.98 -27.60
CA PHE A 2 -18.53 8.57 -27.28
C PHE A 2 -18.13 7.35 -28.11
N TYR A 3 -16.86 7.28 -28.42
CA TYR A 3 -16.27 6.23 -29.26
C TYR A 3 -15.20 5.49 -28.46
N SER A 4 -15.02 4.21 -28.74
CA SER A 4 -13.92 3.41 -28.20
C SER A 4 -12.54 3.93 -28.65
N THR A 5 -12.50 4.53 -29.85
CA THR A 5 -11.28 5.11 -30.42
C THR A 5 -11.08 6.54 -29.90
N LYS A 6 -10.08 6.76 -29.06
CA LYS A 6 -9.81 8.05 -28.40
C LYS A 6 -9.68 9.23 -29.37
N SER A 7 -9.15 9.03 -30.59
CA SER A 7 -8.98 10.11 -31.56
C SER A 7 -10.29 10.68 -32.07
N LEU A 8 -11.39 9.93 -32.00
CA LEU A 8 -12.72 10.34 -32.39
C LEU A 8 -13.47 11.11 -31.31
N ASN A 9 -13.03 11.03 -30.07
CA ASN A 9 -13.60 11.76 -28.94
C ASN A 9 -13.01 13.19 -28.87
N SER A 10 -13.85 14.14 -28.49
CA SER A 10 -13.44 15.56 -28.41
C SER A 10 -12.40 15.82 -27.30
N ASP A 11 -12.38 15.00 -26.25
CA ASP A 11 -11.44 15.04 -25.12
C ASP A 11 -10.20 14.17 -25.33
N LYS A 12 -10.15 13.42 -26.45
CA LYS A 12 -9.03 12.52 -26.79
C LYS A 12 -8.81 11.38 -25.78
N ILE A 13 -9.85 11.02 -25.02
CA ILE A 13 -9.85 9.90 -24.07
C ILE A 13 -10.65 8.73 -24.68
N SER A 14 -10.27 7.48 -24.40
CA SER A 14 -11.10 6.31 -24.69
C SER A 14 -12.19 6.23 -23.62
N HIS A 15 -13.45 6.16 -24.03
CA HIS A 15 -14.60 5.99 -23.14
C HIS A 15 -15.04 4.53 -23.03
N THR A 16 -14.16 3.59 -23.40
CA THR A 16 -14.41 2.17 -23.25
C THR A 16 -13.16 1.47 -22.75
N ALA A 17 -13.36 0.48 -21.91
CA ALA A 17 -12.33 -0.47 -21.51
C ALA A 17 -12.83 -1.90 -21.74
N ILE A 18 -11.90 -2.83 -21.99
CA ILE A 18 -12.19 -4.25 -22.10
C ILE A 18 -11.20 -5.02 -21.24
N PHE A 19 -11.70 -5.97 -20.47
CA PHE A 19 -10.88 -6.80 -19.58
C PHE A 19 -11.51 -8.18 -19.35
N SER A 20 -10.70 -9.13 -18.86
CA SER A 20 -11.19 -10.42 -18.38
C SER A 20 -11.49 -10.34 -16.89
N ALA A 21 -12.57 -10.99 -16.46
CA ALA A 21 -12.94 -11.13 -15.05
C ALA A 21 -13.38 -12.56 -14.74
N ILE A 22 -13.43 -12.92 -13.47
CA ILE A 22 -14.00 -14.17 -13.01
C ILE A 22 -15.42 -13.88 -12.48
N ASN A 23 -16.43 -14.57 -13.02
CA ASN A 23 -17.80 -14.42 -12.56
C ASN A 23 -18.03 -15.16 -11.22
N LYS A 24 -19.23 -15.01 -10.64
CA LYS A 24 -19.58 -15.69 -9.38
C LYS A 24 -19.57 -17.23 -9.46
N ALA A 25 -19.65 -17.79 -10.66
CA ALA A 25 -19.58 -19.24 -10.90
C ALA A 25 -18.13 -19.75 -11.03
N GLY A 26 -17.14 -18.83 -11.06
CA GLY A 26 -15.72 -19.17 -11.25
C GLY A 26 -15.29 -19.20 -12.73
N ASP A 27 -16.18 -18.82 -13.66
CA ASP A 27 -15.85 -18.82 -15.09
C ASP A 27 -15.17 -17.53 -15.52
N ARG A 28 -14.20 -17.65 -16.41
CA ARG A 28 -13.59 -16.49 -17.07
C ARG A 28 -14.57 -15.88 -18.06
N VAL A 29 -14.81 -14.59 -17.94
CA VAL A 29 -15.65 -13.81 -18.83
C VAL A 29 -14.92 -12.56 -19.30
N ASN A 30 -15.24 -12.09 -20.52
CA ASN A 30 -14.76 -10.82 -20.99
C ASN A 30 -15.82 -9.74 -20.76
N VAL A 31 -15.40 -8.59 -20.31
CA VAL A 31 -16.29 -7.47 -19.98
C VAL A 31 -15.86 -6.25 -20.77
N ILE A 32 -16.82 -5.62 -21.46
CA ILE A 32 -16.66 -4.28 -22.03
C ILE A 32 -17.37 -3.31 -21.09
N THR A 33 -16.70 -2.26 -20.71
CA THR A 33 -17.27 -1.19 -19.92
C THR A 33 -17.19 0.15 -20.65
N MET A 34 -18.06 1.06 -20.28
CA MET A 34 -18.17 2.38 -20.91
C MET A 34 -18.30 3.47 -19.85
N GLU A 35 -17.74 4.61 -20.19
CA GLU A 35 -17.88 5.87 -19.46
C GLU A 35 -18.75 6.81 -20.32
N ASP A 36 -19.85 7.30 -19.76
CA ASP A 36 -20.82 8.12 -20.50
C ASP A 36 -20.64 9.64 -20.24
N TRP A 37 -19.72 10.01 -19.37
CA TRP A 37 -19.52 11.40 -18.99
C TRP A 37 -18.16 11.94 -19.44
N LYS A 38 -18.19 13.08 -20.15
CA LYS A 38 -17.00 13.83 -20.53
C LYS A 38 -16.41 14.55 -19.31
N ASN A 39 -15.13 14.33 -19.03
CA ASN A 39 -14.43 14.80 -17.84
C ASN A 39 -14.96 14.20 -16.54
N GLY A 40 -15.58 13.03 -16.58
CA GLY A 40 -16.00 12.25 -15.43
C GLY A 40 -14.82 11.65 -14.68
N GLU A 41 -15.15 10.77 -13.72
CA GLU A 41 -14.16 10.13 -12.84
C GLU A 41 -13.28 9.10 -13.56
N ASN A 42 -13.63 8.73 -14.80
CA ASN A 42 -12.94 7.73 -15.65
C ASN A 42 -12.83 6.36 -14.95
N ASP A 43 -13.86 5.96 -14.23
CA ASP A 43 -13.92 4.67 -13.55
C ASP A 43 -14.54 3.56 -14.40
N TYR A 44 -15.11 3.93 -15.58
CA TYR A 44 -15.66 3.03 -16.59
C TYR A 44 -16.78 2.12 -16.06
N ASN A 45 -17.59 2.59 -15.14
CA ASN A 45 -18.62 1.78 -14.49
C ASN A 45 -20.06 2.13 -14.89
N ASP A 46 -20.29 3.13 -15.74
CA ASP A 46 -21.62 3.57 -16.15
C ASP A 46 -22.42 2.48 -16.85
N VAL A 47 -21.76 1.74 -17.74
CA VAL A 47 -22.36 0.60 -18.43
C VAL A 47 -21.34 -0.52 -18.56
N ALA A 48 -21.74 -1.74 -18.24
CA ALA A 48 -20.90 -2.93 -18.38
C ALA A 48 -21.65 -4.04 -19.15
N PHE A 49 -20.98 -4.65 -20.11
CA PHE A 49 -21.48 -5.78 -20.87
C PHE A 49 -20.53 -6.97 -20.73
N VAL A 50 -21.10 -8.13 -20.39
CA VAL A 50 -20.36 -9.38 -20.49
C VAL A 50 -20.45 -9.86 -21.95
N ILE A 51 -19.29 -10.15 -22.54
CA ILE A 51 -19.19 -10.72 -23.87
C ILE A 51 -18.62 -12.13 -23.78
N SER A 52 -19.15 -13.02 -24.62
CA SER A 52 -18.66 -14.38 -24.74
C SER A 52 -18.27 -14.67 -26.18
N SER A 53 -17.29 -15.52 -26.37
CA SER A 53 -16.86 -16.05 -27.65
C SER A 53 -16.66 -17.56 -27.54
N ASN A 54 -16.75 -18.25 -28.64
CA ASN A 54 -16.45 -19.68 -28.70
C ASN A 54 -15.43 -19.96 -29.82
N PRO A 55 -14.19 -20.35 -29.51
CA PRO A 55 -13.65 -20.46 -28.13
C PRO A 55 -13.47 -19.06 -27.46
N ILE A 56 -13.45 -19.02 -26.13
CA ILE A 56 -13.28 -17.77 -25.38
C ILE A 56 -11.96 -17.05 -25.75
N ALA A 57 -10.93 -17.82 -26.07
CA ALA A 57 -9.63 -17.33 -26.52
C ALA A 57 -9.66 -16.65 -27.90
N ALA A 58 -10.81 -16.63 -28.61
CA ALA A 58 -10.94 -15.88 -29.87
C ALA A 58 -10.95 -14.36 -29.64
N ILE A 59 -11.14 -13.90 -28.41
CA ILE A 59 -11.00 -12.50 -28.04
C ILE A 59 -9.72 -12.36 -27.21
N GLU A 60 -8.69 -11.76 -27.78
CA GLU A 60 -7.52 -11.33 -27.01
C GLU A 60 -7.89 -10.07 -26.24
N VAL A 61 -8.10 -10.22 -24.95
CA VAL A 61 -8.20 -9.10 -24.03
C VAL A 61 -6.99 -9.10 -23.11
N PRO A 62 -6.45 -7.93 -22.77
CA PRO A 62 -5.43 -7.87 -21.73
C PRO A 62 -5.97 -8.54 -20.47
N ASP A 63 -5.18 -9.43 -19.87
CA ASP A 63 -5.41 -9.84 -18.50
C ASP A 63 -5.27 -8.60 -17.63
N VAL A 64 -6.39 -8.01 -17.26
CA VAL A 64 -6.37 -7.05 -16.16
C VAL A 64 -6.22 -7.90 -14.91
N PRO A 65 -5.16 -7.72 -14.14
CA PRO A 65 -5.09 -8.33 -12.83
C PRO A 65 -6.38 -7.98 -12.09
N ASN A 66 -7.08 -8.98 -11.56
CA ASN A 66 -8.19 -8.73 -10.66
C ASN A 66 -7.75 -7.64 -9.68
N PRO A 67 -8.59 -6.68 -9.27
CA PRO A 67 -8.22 -5.80 -8.16
C PRO A 67 -7.79 -6.56 -6.90
N GLY A 68 -8.14 -7.88 -6.81
CA GLY A 68 -7.60 -8.84 -5.88
C GLY A 68 -6.21 -9.41 -6.21
N ASP A 69 -5.73 -9.27 -7.43
CA ASP A 69 -4.48 -9.88 -7.92
C ASP A 69 -3.32 -8.86 -7.88
N ARG A 70 -3.28 -8.00 -6.88
CA ARG A 70 -2.14 -7.11 -6.68
C ARG A 70 -0.90 -7.93 -6.33
N GLN A 71 -0.18 -8.35 -7.36
CA GLN A 71 1.23 -8.63 -7.19
C GLN A 71 1.96 -7.31 -7.33
N GLY A 72 2.55 -6.82 -6.25
CA GLY A 72 3.25 -5.55 -6.30
C GLY A 72 3.81 -5.15 -4.96
N THR A 73 4.52 -4.04 -4.99
CA THR A 73 5.10 -3.40 -3.82
C THR A 73 4.43 -2.05 -3.63
N GLU A 74 3.86 -1.82 -2.46
CA GLU A 74 3.42 -0.50 -2.04
C GLU A 74 4.50 0.16 -1.20
N MET A 75 4.73 1.45 -1.43
CA MET A 75 5.77 2.22 -0.73
C MET A 75 5.15 3.43 -0.03
N TYR A 76 5.54 3.63 1.21
CA TYR A 76 5.14 4.76 2.04
C TYR A 76 6.37 5.43 2.63
N SER A 77 6.31 6.74 2.85
CA SER A 77 7.38 7.45 3.54
C SER A 77 6.85 8.70 4.22
N GLY A 78 7.54 9.15 5.24
CA GLY A 78 7.17 10.37 5.96
C GLY A 78 8.13 10.71 7.08
N VAL A 79 7.71 11.65 7.90
CA VAL A 79 8.40 12.11 9.10
C VAL A 79 7.43 12.00 10.28
N LEU A 80 7.93 11.49 11.40
CA LEU A 80 7.24 11.40 12.67
C LEU A 80 7.96 12.33 13.66
N GLY A 81 7.21 13.20 14.31
CA GLY A 81 7.69 14.06 15.39
C GLY A 81 6.98 13.71 16.70
N PHE A 82 7.71 13.63 17.77
CA PHE A 82 7.20 13.27 19.09
C PHE A 82 7.60 14.31 20.12
N GLU A 83 6.71 14.49 21.10
CA GLU A 83 6.88 15.29 22.30
C GLU A 83 7.03 14.33 23.50
N ASP A 84 8.04 14.52 24.34
CA ASP A 84 8.39 13.57 25.42
C ASP A 84 7.75 13.89 26.78
N ASN A 85 7.19 15.07 26.97
CA ASN A 85 6.58 15.49 28.23
C ASN A 85 5.14 15.00 28.43
N TRP A 86 4.57 14.27 27.48
CA TRP A 86 3.21 13.76 27.63
C TRP A 86 3.08 12.85 28.86
N PRO A 87 2.01 13.01 29.71
CA PRO A 87 0.85 13.93 29.55
C PRO A 87 1.04 15.34 30.13
N GLU A 88 2.22 15.66 30.62
CA GLU A 88 2.51 17.02 31.11
C GLU A 88 2.61 18.02 29.94
N GLN A 89 2.55 19.29 30.25
CA GLN A 89 2.65 20.34 29.26
C GLN A 89 4.12 20.47 28.80
N GLY A 90 4.38 20.16 27.54
CA GLY A 90 5.64 20.44 26.85
C GLY A 90 5.63 21.80 26.12
N ASP A 91 6.62 22.04 25.29
CA ASP A 91 6.72 23.22 24.45
C ASP A 91 6.02 23.06 23.09
N TYR A 92 5.48 21.88 22.80
CA TYR A 92 4.68 21.52 21.64
C TYR A 92 5.36 21.76 20.28
N ASP A 93 6.66 21.66 20.24
CA ASP A 93 7.42 21.84 18.99
C ASP A 93 7.69 20.53 18.25
N LEU A 94 7.31 19.38 18.83
CA LEU A 94 7.39 18.01 18.27
C LEU A 94 8.80 17.64 17.79
N ASN A 95 9.82 18.11 18.49
CA ASN A 95 11.21 17.90 18.11
C ASN A 95 12.00 17.01 19.08
N ASP A 96 11.37 16.51 20.15
CA ASP A 96 12.05 15.67 21.13
C ASP A 96 12.58 14.36 20.56
N VAL A 97 11.80 13.75 19.65
CA VAL A 97 12.29 12.67 18.78
C VAL A 97 11.73 12.85 17.39
N VAL A 98 12.60 13.02 16.41
CA VAL A 98 12.20 13.15 14.99
C VAL A 98 12.74 11.96 14.21
N MET A 99 11.82 11.21 13.62
CA MET A 99 12.11 10.00 12.84
C MET A 99 11.69 10.21 11.38
N LYS A 100 12.53 9.79 10.44
CA LYS A 100 12.10 9.54 9.04
C LYS A 100 11.77 8.08 8.91
N TYR A 101 10.68 7.76 8.20
CA TYR A 101 10.34 6.39 7.89
C TYR A 101 10.16 6.17 6.39
N GLN A 102 10.48 4.97 5.97
CA GLN A 102 10.15 4.40 4.66
C GLN A 102 9.65 3.00 4.90
N SER A 103 8.50 2.68 4.33
CA SER A 103 7.86 1.37 4.41
C SER A 103 7.66 0.81 3.02
N SER A 104 7.91 -0.47 2.85
CA SER A 104 7.67 -1.21 1.62
C SER A 104 6.92 -2.49 1.97
N VAL A 105 5.77 -2.70 1.37
CA VAL A 105 4.92 -3.86 1.60
C VAL A 105 4.74 -4.62 0.29
N ASP A 106 5.21 -5.85 0.25
CA ASP A 106 5.09 -6.74 -0.91
C ASP A 106 3.88 -7.67 -0.75
N TYR A 107 3.08 -7.76 -1.80
CA TYR A 107 1.88 -8.59 -1.87
C TYR A 107 2.02 -9.67 -2.95
N ASN A 108 1.39 -10.82 -2.71
CA ASN A 108 1.20 -11.82 -3.74
C ASN A 108 -0.08 -11.56 -4.55
N ILE A 109 -0.31 -12.42 -5.54
CA ILE A 109 -1.49 -12.40 -6.40
C ILE A 109 -2.83 -12.52 -5.64
N ASP A 110 -2.83 -13.10 -4.44
CA ASP A 110 -4.01 -13.23 -3.57
C ASP A 110 -4.17 -12.04 -2.60
N ASN A 111 -3.46 -10.93 -2.80
CA ASN A 111 -3.37 -9.77 -1.89
C ASN A 111 -2.86 -10.11 -0.47
N LYS A 112 -2.15 -11.21 -0.32
CA LYS A 112 -1.53 -11.54 0.96
C LYS A 112 -0.18 -10.87 1.05
N VAL A 113 0.10 -10.28 2.20
CA VAL A 113 1.41 -9.71 2.49
C VAL A 113 2.46 -10.83 2.50
N LEU A 114 3.49 -10.66 1.68
CA LEU A 114 4.65 -11.55 1.60
C LEU A 114 5.80 -11.04 2.45
N ASN A 115 6.00 -9.72 2.44
CA ASN A 115 7.13 -9.09 3.09
C ASN A 115 6.78 -7.66 3.48
N ILE A 116 7.32 -7.21 4.60
CA ILE A 116 7.27 -5.81 5.03
C ILE A 116 8.71 -5.42 5.37
N ILE A 117 9.16 -4.31 4.79
CA ILE A 117 10.46 -3.72 5.10
C ILE A 117 10.21 -2.30 5.56
N ASP A 118 10.42 -2.06 6.85
CA ASP A 118 10.31 -0.74 7.45
C ASP A 118 11.70 -0.23 7.82
N LYS A 119 12.04 0.94 7.31
CA LYS A 119 13.26 1.64 7.63
C LYS A 119 12.93 2.89 8.42
N PHE A 120 13.39 2.94 9.67
CA PHE A 120 13.33 4.11 10.52
C PHE A 120 14.73 4.72 10.63
N THR A 121 14.82 6.03 10.49
CA THR A 121 16.06 6.77 10.64
C THR A 121 15.80 7.89 11.64
N LEU A 122 16.51 7.84 12.78
CA LEU A 122 16.49 8.92 13.75
C LEU A 122 17.17 10.15 13.12
N ALA A 123 16.41 11.23 12.96
CA ALA A 123 16.86 12.44 12.29
C ALA A 123 17.34 13.50 13.28
N TRP A 124 16.69 13.57 14.44
CA TRP A 124 16.97 14.56 15.45
C TRP A 124 16.43 14.11 16.82
N THR A 125 17.05 14.59 17.90
CA THR A 125 16.51 14.55 19.26
C THR A 125 16.85 15.83 19.99
N GLY A 126 15.81 16.61 20.35
CA GLY A 126 15.90 17.81 21.19
C GLY A 126 15.67 17.54 22.68
N ALA A 127 15.19 16.35 22.99
CA ALA A 127 14.75 15.94 24.32
C ALA A 127 15.80 16.07 25.43
N ASN A 128 15.34 16.32 26.64
CA ASN A 128 16.17 16.20 27.86
C ASN A 128 16.16 14.79 28.42
N TYR A 129 15.14 14.01 28.18
CA TYR A 129 14.96 12.65 28.68
C TYR A 129 15.61 11.60 27.75
N LYS A 130 15.69 10.38 28.27
CA LYS A 130 16.07 9.20 27.50
C LYS A 130 14.83 8.62 26.85
N ASN A 131 14.65 8.91 25.56
CA ASN A 131 13.53 8.45 24.80
C ASN A 131 13.85 7.15 24.07
N SER A 132 12.97 6.16 24.21
CA SER A 132 13.01 4.93 23.45
C SER A 132 12.03 5.01 22.28
N PHE A 133 12.27 4.22 21.23
CA PHE A 133 11.33 4.07 20.13
C PHE A 133 10.98 2.60 19.94
N ALA A 134 9.68 2.32 19.97
CA ALA A 134 9.12 1.01 19.69
C ALA A 134 8.06 1.13 18.59
N TYR A 135 8.00 0.12 17.76
CA TYR A 135 7.10 0.04 16.63
C TYR A 135 6.11 -1.10 16.84
N GLU A 136 4.81 -0.79 16.79
CA GLU A 136 3.73 -1.76 16.87
C GLU A 136 3.20 -2.08 15.48
N VAL A 137 3.25 -3.36 15.09
CA VAL A 137 2.64 -3.82 13.83
C VAL A 137 1.18 -4.24 14.07
N PRO A 138 0.29 -4.08 13.07
CA PRO A 138 -1.14 -4.34 13.23
C PRO A 138 -1.51 -5.83 13.18
N PHE A 139 -0.56 -6.73 13.39
CA PHE A 139 -0.75 -8.18 13.37
C PHE A 139 0.17 -8.89 14.35
N ASP A 140 -0.17 -10.11 14.69
CA ASP A 140 0.63 -10.95 15.58
C ASP A 140 1.92 -11.40 14.86
N LEU A 141 3.08 -10.99 15.37
CA LEU A 141 4.39 -11.33 14.83
C LEU A 141 4.70 -12.83 14.84
N SER A 142 4.01 -13.62 15.69
CA SER A 142 4.14 -15.08 15.66
C SER A 142 3.66 -15.72 14.35
N LYS A 143 2.87 -14.99 13.55
CA LYS A 143 2.42 -15.42 12.22
C LYS A 143 3.44 -15.14 11.12
N ALA A 144 4.45 -14.33 11.38
CA ALA A 144 5.55 -14.10 10.46
C ALA A 144 6.51 -15.31 10.48
N SER A 145 6.94 -15.75 9.32
CA SER A 145 7.93 -16.83 9.22
C SER A 145 9.30 -16.40 9.75
N LYS A 146 9.59 -15.10 9.68
CA LYS A 146 10.84 -14.51 10.15
C LYS A 146 10.65 -13.03 10.45
N VAL A 147 11.22 -12.57 11.54
CA VAL A 147 11.30 -11.15 11.92
C VAL A 147 12.77 -10.79 12.10
N THR A 148 13.24 -9.72 11.47
CA THR A 148 14.63 -9.25 11.61
C THR A 148 14.65 -7.77 11.97
N VAL A 149 15.62 -7.37 12.78
CA VAL A 149 15.94 -5.99 13.09
C VAL A 149 17.41 -5.76 12.79
N ASN A 150 17.72 -4.74 11.97
CA ASN A 150 19.07 -4.44 11.51
C ASN A 150 19.81 -5.67 10.91
N GLY A 151 19.05 -6.48 10.14
CA GLY A 151 19.60 -7.67 9.47
C GLY A 151 19.79 -8.90 10.35
N SER A 152 19.63 -8.78 11.65
CA SER A 152 19.70 -9.90 12.61
C SER A 152 18.32 -10.38 13.01
N GLU A 153 18.18 -11.67 13.27
CA GLU A 153 16.91 -12.21 13.74
C GLU A 153 16.52 -11.54 15.07
N ALA A 154 15.28 -11.03 15.13
CA ALA A 154 14.82 -10.32 16.30
C ALA A 154 14.63 -11.31 17.47
N SER A 155 15.48 -11.18 18.50
CA SER A 155 15.45 -12.02 19.68
C SER A 155 14.48 -11.52 20.76
N SER A 156 13.89 -10.33 20.60
CA SER A 156 13.02 -9.72 21.59
C SER A 156 11.96 -8.81 20.97
N TYR A 157 10.81 -9.39 20.69
CA TYR A 157 9.58 -8.64 20.54
C TYR A 157 8.55 -9.18 21.55
N SER A 158 7.65 -8.32 22.01
CA SER A 158 6.57 -8.71 22.90
C SER A 158 5.25 -8.54 22.17
N GLY A 159 4.61 -9.66 21.86
CA GLY A 159 3.39 -9.64 21.05
C GLY A 159 3.67 -9.11 19.64
N ASN A 160 3.15 -7.93 19.34
CA ASN A 160 3.30 -7.22 18.06
C ASN A 160 4.18 -5.95 18.13
N VAL A 161 4.94 -5.78 19.23
CA VAL A 161 5.80 -4.60 19.44
C VAL A 161 7.27 -4.95 19.31
N ILE A 162 7.98 -4.19 18.48
CA ILE A 162 9.42 -4.29 18.24
C ILE A 162 10.08 -3.03 18.78
N THR A 163 11.00 -3.16 19.75
CA THR A 163 11.80 -2.02 20.23
C THR A 163 12.99 -1.84 19.30
N LEU A 164 13.13 -0.65 18.71
CA LEU A 164 14.21 -0.33 17.78
C LEU A 164 15.43 0.24 18.52
N PHE A 165 15.22 1.15 19.46
CA PHE A 165 16.27 1.66 20.36
C PHE A 165 15.68 2.08 21.70
N LYS A 166 16.56 2.18 22.72
CA LYS A 166 16.19 2.53 24.10
C LYS A 166 16.60 3.93 24.52
N ASP A 167 17.45 4.59 23.77
CA ASP A 167 17.96 5.93 24.07
C ASP A 167 18.29 6.65 22.76
N ALA A 168 17.43 7.61 22.37
CA ALA A 168 17.57 8.36 21.13
C ALA A 168 18.89 9.13 21.05
N LYS A 169 19.36 9.67 22.18
CA LYS A 169 20.65 10.41 22.23
C LYS A 169 21.84 9.49 21.94
N ALA A 170 21.81 8.29 22.50
CA ALA A 170 22.86 7.32 22.30
C ALA A 170 22.85 6.75 20.86
N GLU A 171 21.68 6.70 20.22
CA GLU A 171 21.52 6.21 18.85
C GLU A 171 21.98 7.25 17.82
N LEU A 172 21.80 8.53 18.10
CA LEU A 172 22.19 9.61 17.21
C LEU A 172 23.72 9.88 17.23
N GLY A 173 24.43 9.53 18.31
CA GLY A 173 25.88 9.65 18.49
C GLY A 173 26.30 10.97 19.09
#